data_da278e074733da2e782d59bd7e405267
#
_entry.id   da278e074733da2e782d59bd7e405267
#
_cell.length_a   1.000
_cell.length_b   1.000
_cell.length_c   1.000
_cell.angle_alpha   90.00
_cell.angle_beta   90.00
_cell.angle_gamma   90.00
#
_symmetry.space_group_name_H-M   'P 1'
#
loop_
_entity.id
_entity.type
_entity.pdbx_description
1 polymer ?
#
loop_
_entity_poly.entity_id
_entity_poly.type
_entity_poly.pdbx_seq_one_letter_code
_entity_poly.pdbx_strand_id
1 'polypeptide(L)'
;MLQKLYFLLLCFVLQGCAAQSKYKLIDAEQETVIKENYSYYLYYPEGYEENPEEKYPLLLFLHGGGESGDSLVYVKRNGPPKLIQRGKKFPFLILAPQNPQKKMWWNTRSVMQLLDTIVDNNRVDKKRIYLTGLSRGGGAAWEMAVQYPEKFAAMAVVCGMTPLPYASWIDKKMPMWVFHGEEDESIPISESETMVAKLKSMNYDIRFTKYPGVGHDSWIQAYDNEELYEWFMKQERQ
;
A
#
# COMPACT_ATOMS: atom_id res chain seq x y z
N MET A 1 -47.61 53.54 68.65
CA MET A 1 -48.20 53.11 67.43
C MET A 1 -47.06 52.66 66.51
N LEU A 2 -46.81 51.33 66.40
CA LEU A 2 -45.76 50.74 65.56
C LEU A 2 -46.32 50.43 64.15
N GLN A 3 -45.78 51.11 63.17
CA GLN A 3 -46.07 50.80 61.77
C GLN A 3 -45.16 49.63 61.29
N LYS A 4 -45.73 48.49 60.99
CA LYS A 4 -45.02 47.38 60.42
C LYS A 4 -44.84 47.58 58.89
N LEU A 5 -43.59 47.71 58.45
CA LEU A 5 -43.23 47.75 57.05
C LEU A 5 -43.07 46.33 56.51
N TYR A 6 -43.95 45.93 55.60
CA TYR A 6 -43.80 44.68 54.90
C TYR A 6 -42.91 44.86 53.67
N PHE A 7 -41.75 44.18 53.68
CA PHE A 7 -40.88 44.07 52.55
C PHE A 7 -41.34 42.93 51.68
N LEU A 8 -41.88 43.23 50.50
CA LEU A 8 -42.22 42.24 49.50
C LEU A 8 -40.94 41.86 48.74
N LEU A 9 -40.44 40.64 48.99
CA LEU A 9 -39.31 40.10 48.27
C LEU A 9 -39.81 39.53 46.92
N LEU A 10 -39.57 40.24 45.83
CA LEU A 10 -39.88 39.80 44.46
C LEU A 10 -38.77 38.83 44.02
N CYS A 11 -39.03 37.50 44.14
CA CYS A 11 -38.16 36.48 43.55
C CYS A 11 -38.35 36.46 42.02
N PHE A 12 -37.40 37.07 41.27
CA PHE A 12 -37.27 36.84 39.84
C PHE A 12 -36.75 35.40 39.62
N VAL A 13 -37.62 34.50 39.24
CA VAL A 13 -37.21 33.18 38.69
C VAL A 13 -36.72 33.44 37.25
N LEU A 14 -35.41 33.52 37.08
CA LEU A 14 -34.80 33.42 35.76
C LEU A 14 -35.03 32.01 35.23
N GLN A 15 -36.10 31.80 34.44
CA GLN A 15 -36.23 30.63 33.60
C GLN A 15 -35.15 30.70 32.53
N GLY A 16 -34.03 30.07 32.79
CA GLY A 16 -33.03 29.78 31.76
C GLY A 16 -33.65 28.91 30.68
N CYS A 17 -33.96 29.51 29.51
CA CYS A 17 -34.23 28.75 28.31
C CYS A 17 -32.97 27.95 27.94
N ALA A 18 -32.85 26.73 28.43
CA ALA A 18 -31.89 25.78 27.88
C ALA A 18 -32.31 25.56 26.41
N ALA A 19 -31.55 26.12 25.50
CA ALA A 19 -31.75 25.85 24.08
C ALA A 19 -31.59 24.32 23.88
N GLN A 20 -32.71 23.64 23.72
CA GLN A 20 -32.70 22.22 23.41
C GLN A 20 -31.95 22.02 22.10
N SER A 21 -30.85 21.33 22.16
CA SER A 21 -30.06 20.96 20.96
C SER A 21 -31.01 20.36 19.92
N LYS A 22 -31.04 20.94 18.71
CA LYS A 22 -31.83 20.42 17.58
C LYS A 22 -31.23 19.14 17.00
N TYR A 23 -30.10 18.68 17.54
CA TYR A 23 -29.38 17.51 17.07
C TYR A 23 -29.63 16.33 17.99
N LYS A 24 -30.02 15.20 17.38
CA LYS A 24 -30.10 13.91 18.06
C LYS A 24 -28.86 13.11 17.73
N LEU A 25 -28.07 12.75 18.75
CA LEU A 25 -26.99 11.80 18.59
C LEU A 25 -27.62 10.40 18.42
N ILE A 26 -27.24 9.70 17.34
CA ILE A 26 -27.64 8.32 17.08
C ILE A 26 -26.37 7.49 17.11
N ASP A 27 -26.32 6.50 17.99
CA ASP A 27 -25.32 5.45 17.97
C ASP A 27 -25.85 4.33 17.08
N ALA A 28 -25.14 4.05 15.98
CA ALA A 28 -25.58 3.07 15.00
C ALA A 28 -24.38 2.35 14.38
N GLU A 29 -24.55 1.05 14.15
CA GLU A 29 -23.59 0.23 13.41
C GLU A 29 -24.14 -0.08 12.03
N GLN A 30 -23.23 -0.08 11.03
CA GLN A 30 -23.57 -0.48 9.68
C GLN A 30 -22.52 -1.43 9.12
N GLU A 31 -22.95 -2.62 8.72
CA GLU A 31 -22.12 -3.53 7.93
C GLU A 31 -22.07 -3.07 6.47
N THR A 32 -20.86 -2.97 5.93
CA THR A 32 -20.64 -2.60 4.53
C THR A 32 -19.88 -3.71 3.82
N VAL A 33 -20.46 -4.26 2.74
CA VAL A 33 -19.85 -5.26 1.89
C VAL A 33 -19.41 -4.61 0.58
N ILE A 34 -18.10 -4.60 0.31
CA ILE A 34 -17.53 -4.13 -0.95
C ILE A 34 -17.30 -5.34 -1.84
N LYS A 35 -17.95 -5.38 -3.02
CA LYS A 35 -17.68 -6.39 -4.06
C LYS A 35 -16.89 -5.72 -5.18
N GLU A 36 -15.70 -6.24 -5.43
CA GLU A 36 -14.83 -5.77 -6.50
C GLU A 36 -14.27 -7.00 -7.26
N ASN A 37 -14.27 -6.92 -8.59
CA ASN A 37 -13.75 -7.98 -9.43
C ASN A 37 -12.38 -7.58 -9.94
N TYR A 38 -11.37 -8.38 -9.62
CA TYR A 38 -10.01 -8.22 -10.15
C TYR A 38 -9.73 -9.25 -11.22
N SER A 39 -9.31 -8.79 -12.39
CA SER A 39 -8.54 -9.62 -13.31
C SER A 39 -7.07 -9.57 -12.91
N TYR A 40 -6.37 -10.68 -12.98
CA TYR A 40 -4.96 -10.76 -12.58
C TYR A 40 -4.19 -11.78 -13.42
N TYR A 41 -2.87 -11.61 -13.48
CA TYR A 41 -1.95 -12.68 -13.86
C TYR A 41 -1.36 -13.30 -12.59
N LEU A 42 -1.29 -14.64 -12.59
CA LEU A 42 -0.52 -15.40 -11.61
C LEU A 42 0.51 -16.23 -12.38
N TYR A 43 1.78 -15.95 -12.13
CA TYR A 43 2.89 -16.67 -12.74
C TYR A 43 3.49 -17.63 -11.72
N TYR A 44 3.85 -18.81 -12.18
CA TYR A 44 4.48 -19.84 -11.38
C TYR A 44 5.97 -19.96 -11.72
N PRO A 45 6.84 -20.23 -10.74
CA PRO A 45 8.26 -20.49 -11.01
C PRO A 45 8.45 -21.83 -11.74
N GLU A 46 9.61 -21.99 -12.38
CA GLU A 46 9.98 -23.30 -12.91
C GLU A 46 10.07 -24.34 -11.81
N GLY A 47 9.69 -25.59 -12.11
CA GLY A 47 9.67 -26.67 -11.14
C GLY A 47 8.47 -26.65 -10.20
N TYR A 48 7.53 -25.70 -10.34
CA TYR A 48 6.39 -25.64 -9.43
C TYR A 48 5.54 -26.91 -9.47
N GLU A 49 5.24 -27.45 -10.63
CA GLU A 49 4.43 -28.69 -10.74
C GLU A 49 5.22 -29.95 -10.38
N GLU A 50 6.52 -29.95 -10.62
CA GLU A 50 7.41 -31.08 -10.38
C GLU A 50 7.70 -31.31 -8.88
N ASN A 51 7.54 -30.27 -8.03
CA ASN A 51 7.84 -30.31 -6.61
C ASN A 51 6.59 -30.00 -5.75
N PRO A 52 5.65 -30.94 -5.60
CA PRO A 52 4.34 -30.68 -4.98
C PRO A 52 4.41 -30.32 -3.49
N GLU A 53 5.48 -30.66 -2.78
CA GLU A 53 5.66 -30.36 -1.36
C GLU A 53 6.40 -29.04 -1.11
N GLU A 54 7.03 -28.49 -2.15
CA GLU A 54 7.80 -27.25 -2.00
C GLU A 54 6.90 -26.04 -1.91
N LYS A 55 7.23 -25.13 -1.00
CA LYS A 55 6.59 -23.80 -0.88
C LYS A 55 7.51 -22.73 -1.44
N TYR A 56 6.94 -21.84 -2.21
CA TYR A 56 7.66 -20.81 -2.94
C TYR A 56 7.35 -19.42 -2.39
N PRO A 57 8.29 -18.47 -2.44
CA PRO A 57 7.98 -17.08 -2.17
C PRO A 57 6.94 -16.53 -3.15
N LEU A 58 6.28 -15.42 -2.79
CA LEU A 58 5.35 -14.72 -3.66
C LEU A 58 5.69 -13.23 -3.72
N LEU A 59 5.75 -12.68 -4.94
CA LEU A 59 5.86 -11.24 -5.18
C LEU A 59 4.50 -10.69 -5.62
N LEU A 60 3.92 -9.80 -4.83
CA LEU A 60 2.79 -8.98 -5.24
C LEU A 60 3.30 -7.75 -5.99
N PHE A 61 2.91 -7.61 -7.26
CA PHE A 61 3.26 -6.47 -8.11
C PHE A 61 2.06 -5.58 -8.39
N LEU A 62 2.17 -4.30 -8.05
CA LEU A 62 1.14 -3.27 -8.28
C LEU A 62 1.60 -2.31 -9.38
N HIS A 63 0.90 -2.31 -10.49
CA HIS A 63 1.20 -1.47 -11.65
C HIS A 63 0.81 0.00 -11.44
N GLY A 64 1.25 0.88 -12.32
CA GLY A 64 0.95 2.31 -12.31
C GLY A 64 -0.43 2.67 -12.87
N GLY A 65 -0.66 3.97 -13.00
CA GLY A 65 -1.95 4.47 -13.50
C GLY A 65 -2.25 4.11 -14.95
N GLY A 66 -1.21 3.97 -15.78
CA GLY A 66 -1.33 3.71 -17.22
C GLY A 66 -1.81 2.32 -17.58
N GLU A 67 -1.72 1.36 -16.67
CA GLU A 67 -2.14 -0.03 -16.84
C GLU A 67 -3.54 -0.31 -16.29
N SER A 68 -4.15 0.67 -15.60
CA SER A 68 -5.52 0.54 -15.04
C SER A 68 -6.57 0.46 -16.12
N GLY A 69 -7.65 -0.25 -15.86
CA GLY A 69 -8.84 -0.34 -16.74
C GLY A 69 -9.31 -1.76 -16.97
N ASP A 70 -9.88 -2.01 -18.14
CA ASP A 70 -10.65 -3.20 -18.50
C ASP A 70 -9.90 -4.24 -19.34
N SER A 71 -8.62 -3.98 -19.64
CA SER A 71 -7.81 -4.88 -20.47
C SER A 71 -6.58 -5.36 -19.72
N LEU A 72 -6.64 -6.60 -19.22
CA LEU A 72 -5.59 -7.22 -18.41
C LEU A 72 -4.22 -7.23 -19.12
N VAL A 73 -4.18 -7.21 -20.45
CA VAL A 73 -2.94 -7.19 -21.22
C VAL A 73 -2.04 -5.99 -20.86
N TYR A 74 -2.63 -4.89 -20.39
CA TYR A 74 -1.88 -3.69 -20.02
C TYR A 74 -0.94 -3.91 -18.82
N VAL A 75 -1.26 -4.84 -17.93
CA VAL A 75 -0.39 -5.22 -16.80
C VAL A 75 0.99 -5.71 -17.28
N LYS A 76 1.08 -6.22 -18.52
CA LYS A 76 2.35 -6.68 -19.13
C LYS A 76 3.22 -5.56 -19.72
N ARG A 77 2.80 -4.30 -19.64
CA ARG A 77 3.56 -3.17 -20.22
C ARG A 77 4.81 -2.85 -19.42
N ASN A 78 4.80 -3.07 -18.11
CA ASN A 78 5.88 -2.69 -17.21
C ASN A 78 6.14 -3.75 -16.14
N GLY A 79 7.28 -3.61 -15.44
CA GLY A 79 7.64 -4.42 -14.27
C GLY A 79 7.86 -5.90 -14.56
N PRO A 80 7.78 -6.75 -13.53
CA PRO A 80 7.99 -8.20 -13.65
C PRO A 80 7.15 -8.89 -14.74
N PRO A 81 5.85 -8.55 -14.95
CA PRO A 81 5.06 -9.12 -16.04
C PRO A 81 5.63 -8.87 -17.44
N LYS A 82 6.20 -7.68 -17.68
CA LYS A 82 6.90 -7.37 -18.94
C LYS A 82 8.14 -8.21 -19.13
N LEU A 83 8.90 -8.40 -18.06
CA LEU A 83 10.13 -9.21 -18.11
C LEU A 83 9.83 -10.67 -18.38
N ILE A 84 8.78 -11.23 -17.77
CA ILE A 84 8.30 -12.61 -18.08
C ILE A 84 7.92 -12.73 -19.55
N GLN A 85 7.21 -11.76 -20.11
CA GLN A 85 6.86 -11.76 -21.54
C GLN A 85 8.10 -11.74 -22.43
N ARG A 86 9.23 -11.23 -21.94
CA ARG A 86 10.54 -11.23 -22.61
C ARG A 86 11.39 -12.47 -22.34
N GLY A 87 10.84 -13.45 -21.59
CA GLY A 87 11.47 -14.73 -21.30
C GLY A 87 12.24 -14.79 -19.97
N LYS A 88 12.19 -13.72 -19.13
CA LYS A 88 12.80 -13.78 -17.81
C LYS A 88 12.02 -14.75 -16.90
N LYS A 89 12.76 -15.58 -16.17
CA LYS A 89 12.24 -16.52 -15.19
C LYS A 89 12.50 -16.01 -13.78
N PHE A 90 11.59 -16.28 -12.87
CA PHE A 90 11.69 -15.86 -11.48
C PHE A 90 11.56 -17.06 -10.55
N PRO A 91 12.27 -17.10 -9.41
CA PRO A 91 12.22 -18.21 -8.45
C PRO A 91 11.03 -18.14 -7.48
N PHE A 92 10.02 -17.34 -7.79
CA PHE A 92 8.85 -17.09 -6.93
C PHE A 92 7.57 -16.93 -7.78
N LEU A 93 6.42 -17.12 -7.12
CA LEU A 93 5.14 -16.75 -7.73
C LEU A 93 5.05 -15.26 -7.91
N ILE A 94 4.42 -14.78 -8.98
CA ILE A 94 4.13 -13.35 -9.15
C ILE A 94 2.63 -13.16 -9.31
N LEU A 95 2.02 -12.47 -8.37
CA LEU A 95 0.64 -12.01 -8.45
C LEU A 95 0.63 -10.57 -8.96
N ALA A 96 0.02 -10.37 -10.13
CA ALA A 96 -0.08 -9.08 -10.79
C ALA A 96 -1.56 -8.76 -11.11
N PRO A 97 -2.32 -8.20 -10.14
CA PRO A 97 -3.69 -7.77 -10.37
C PRO A 97 -3.73 -6.54 -11.29
N GLN A 98 -4.87 -6.33 -11.93
CA GLN A 98 -5.16 -5.08 -12.63
C GLN A 98 -6.13 -4.23 -11.82
N ASN A 99 -5.78 -2.96 -11.56
CA ASN A 99 -6.75 -2.00 -11.04
C ASN A 99 -7.82 -1.75 -12.12
N PRO A 100 -9.09 -2.14 -11.88
CA PRO A 100 -10.13 -2.04 -12.90
C PRO A 100 -10.54 -0.60 -13.22
N GLN A 101 -10.20 0.36 -12.37
CA GLN A 101 -10.67 1.73 -12.46
C GLN A 101 -9.55 2.69 -12.89
N LYS A 102 -9.64 3.23 -14.12
CA LYS A 102 -8.60 4.11 -14.72
C LYS A 102 -8.25 5.34 -13.88
N LYS A 103 -9.21 5.95 -13.22
CA LYS A 103 -9.07 7.23 -12.50
C LYS A 103 -9.08 7.08 -10.98
N MET A 104 -9.15 5.87 -10.47
CA MET A 104 -9.21 5.60 -9.03
C MET A 104 -7.87 5.10 -8.50
N TRP A 105 -7.66 5.34 -7.23
CA TRP A 105 -6.56 4.73 -6.47
C TRP A 105 -6.78 3.21 -6.35
N TRP A 106 -5.78 2.49 -5.90
CA TRP A 106 -5.93 1.08 -5.60
C TRP A 106 -6.87 0.87 -4.41
N ASN A 107 -7.76 -0.10 -4.49
CA ASN A 107 -8.47 -0.62 -3.33
C ASN A 107 -7.59 -1.67 -2.64
N THR A 108 -6.75 -1.22 -1.72
CA THR A 108 -5.75 -2.06 -1.05
C THR A 108 -6.36 -3.19 -0.23
N ARG A 109 -7.58 -3.01 0.29
CA ARG A 109 -8.32 -4.06 1.01
C ARG A 109 -8.74 -5.20 0.07
N SER A 110 -9.29 -4.87 -1.09
CA SER A 110 -9.67 -5.89 -2.08
C SER A 110 -8.43 -6.61 -2.66
N VAL A 111 -7.33 -5.89 -2.87
CA VAL A 111 -6.05 -6.50 -3.27
C VAL A 111 -5.54 -7.47 -2.20
N MET A 112 -5.66 -7.11 -0.91
CA MET A 112 -5.26 -8.00 0.18
C MET A 112 -6.12 -9.27 0.24
N GLN A 113 -7.44 -9.16 0.07
CA GLN A 113 -8.33 -10.33 0.00
C GLN A 113 -7.98 -11.25 -1.17
N LEU A 114 -7.63 -10.67 -2.33
CA LEU A 114 -7.13 -11.45 -3.47
C LEU A 114 -5.81 -12.15 -3.12
N LEU A 115 -4.85 -11.42 -2.51
CA LEU A 115 -3.58 -12.00 -2.08
C LEU A 115 -3.80 -13.17 -1.12
N ASP A 116 -4.67 -13.02 -0.12
CA ASP A 116 -4.99 -14.07 0.85
C ASP A 116 -5.58 -15.31 0.14
N THR A 117 -6.50 -15.09 -0.80
CA THR A 117 -7.08 -16.17 -1.61
C THR A 117 -5.99 -16.93 -2.40
N ILE A 118 -5.06 -16.20 -3.01
CA ILE A 118 -3.94 -16.82 -3.76
C ILE A 118 -3.01 -17.59 -2.82
N VAL A 119 -2.68 -17.02 -1.67
CA VAL A 119 -1.81 -17.65 -0.66
C VAL A 119 -2.41 -18.95 -0.12
N ASP A 120 -3.73 -18.97 0.11
CA ASP A 120 -4.41 -20.15 0.66
C ASP A 120 -4.64 -21.26 -0.36
N ASN A 121 -4.70 -20.93 -1.64
CA ASN A 121 -4.94 -21.90 -2.71
C ASN A 121 -3.67 -22.33 -3.49
N ASN A 122 -2.50 -21.83 -3.09
CA ASN A 122 -1.22 -22.16 -3.75
C ASN A 122 -0.15 -22.47 -2.71
N ARG A 123 0.93 -23.11 -3.16
CA ARG A 123 2.07 -23.46 -2.31
C ARG A 123 2.97 -22.24 -2.05
N VAL A 124 2.43 -21.27 -1.31
CA VAL A 124 3.15 -20.04 -0.94
C VAL A 124 3.82 -20.21 0.41
N ASP A 125 5.08 -19.80 0.50
CA ASP A 125 5.77 -19.60 1.77
C ASP A 125 5.29 -18.30 2.40
N LYS A 126 4.44 -18.40 3.43
CA LYS A 126 3.83 -17.26 4.12
C LYS A 126 4.84 -16.34 4.81
N LYS A 127 6.09 -16.79 4.99
CA LYS A 127 7.17 -15.96 5.52
C LYS A 127 7.93 -15.17 4.45
N ARG A 128 7.75 -15.52 3.17
CA ARG A 128 8.44 -14.89 2.04
C ARG A 128 7.44 -14.31 1.04
N ILE A 129 6.59 -13.41 1.52
CA ILE A 129 5.68 -12.62 0.68
C ILE A 129 6.27 -11.22 0.52
N TYR A 130 6.55 -10.85 -0.72
CA TYR A 130 7.17 -9.57 -1.08
C TYR A 130 6.16 -8.65 -1.74
N LEU A 131 6.37 -7.35 -1.57
CA LEU A 131 5.52 -6.31 -2.13
C LEU A 131 6.34 -5.36 -3.02
N THR A 132 5.85 -5.08 -4.21
CA THR A 132 6.44 -4.04 -5.05
C THR A 132 5.38 -3.33 -5.88
N GLY A 133 5.65 -2.08 -6.20
CA GLY A 133 4.79 -1.30 -7.08
C GLY A 133 5.50 -0.09 -7.66
N LEU A 134 4.98 0.38 -8.81
CA LEU A 134 5.50 1.55 -9.50
C LEU A 134 4.46 2.68 -9.55
N SER A 135 4.89 3.94 -9.43
CA SER A 135 4.03 5.12 -9.54
C SER A 135 2.82 5.02 -8.61
N ARG A 136 1.60 5.02 -9.12
CA ARG A 136 0.36 4.79 -8.34
C ARG A 136 0.40 3.47 -7.56
N GLY A 137 0.95 2.40 -8.16
CA GLY A 137 1.17 1.12 -7.49
C GLY A 137 2.22 1.20 -6.39
N GLY A 138 3.22 2.06 -6.55
CA GLY A 138 4.20 2.36 -5.51
C GLY A 138 3.56 3.03 -4.29
N GLY A 139 2.65 3.98 -4.52
CA GLY A 139 1.87 4.59 -3.45
C GLY A 139 0.96 3.58 -2.74
N ALA A 140 0.32 2.68 -3.52
CA ALA A 140 -0.48 1.59 -2.94
C ALA A 140 0.38 0.59 -2.14
N ALA A 141 1.63 0.34 -2.56
CA ALA A 141 2.56 -0.49 -1.79
C ALA A 141 2.87 0.13 -0.41
N TRP A 142 3.12 1.43 -0.34
CA TRP A 142 3.26 2.14 0.93
C TRP A 142 2.01 1.99 1.81
N GLU A 143 0.83 2.18 1.23
CA GLU A 143 -0.44 2.04 1.96
C GLU A 143 -0.63 0.62 2.50
N MET A 144 -0.36 -0.41 1.68
CA MET A 144 -0.46 -1.81 2.11
C MET A 144 0.55 -2.15 3.20
N ALA A 145 1.76 -1.62 3.14
CA ALA A 145 2.77 -1.81 4.18
C ALA A 145 2.33 -1.25 5.55
N VAL A 146 1.55 -0.17 5.55
CA VAL A 146 0.97 0.42 6.76
C VAL A 146 -0.24 -0.36 7.25
N GLN A 147 -1.15 -0.72 6.33
CA GLN A 147 -2.40 -1.40 6.70
C GLN A 147 -2.18 -2.85 7.14
N TYR A 148 -1.14 -3.51 6.63
CA TYR A 148 -0.84 -4.92 6.84
C TYR A 148 0.63 -5.15 7.20
N PRO A 149 1.10 -4.57 8.32
CA PRO A 149 2.53 -4.55 8.68
C PRO A 149 3.12 -5.95 8.87
N GLU A 150 2.27 -6.94 9.23
CA GLU A 150 2.72 -8.32 9.48
C GLU A 150 2.65 -9.22 8.23
N LYS A 151 2.34 -8.68 7.06
CA LYS A 151 2.09 -9.50 5.87
C LYS A 151 3.34 -9.70 5.03
N PHE A 152 4.16 -8.67 4.88
CA PHE A 152 5.24 -8.65 3.92
C PHE A 152 6.61 -8.84 4.58
N ALA A 153 7.46 -9.66 3.94
CA ALA A 153 8.84 -9.88 4.34
C ALA A 153 9.77 -8.74 3.89
N ALA A 154 9.44 -8.09 2.80
CA ALA A 154 10.17 -6.94 2.26
C ALA A 154 9.31 -6.16 1.25
N MET A 155 9.68 -4.90 1.02
CA MET A 155 9.00 -4.04 0.06
C MET A 155 9.98 -3.28 -0.83
N ALA A 156 9.69 -3.21 -2.14
CA ALA A 156 10.37 -2.32 -3.07
C ALA A 156 9.39 -1.33 -3.70
N VAL A 157 9.69 -0.05 -3.65
CA VAL A 157 8.83 1.02 -4.21
C VAL A 157 9.58 1.76 -5.30
N VAL A 158 8.95 1.92 -6.47
CA VAL A 158 9.52 2.65 -7.59
C VAL A 158 8.68 3.89 -7.87
N CYS A 159 9.29 5.08 -7.78
CA CYS A 159 8.68 6.40 -8.00
C CYS A 159 7.26 6.55 -7.43
N GLY A 160 7.04 6.02 -6.22
CA GLY A 160 5.77 6.09 -5.51
C GLY A 160 5.75 7.22 -4.49
N MET A 161 4.62 7.94 -4.41
CA MET A 161 4.40 8.96 -3.38
C MET A 161 3.57 8.39 -2.22
N THR A 162 3.77 8.94 -1.03
CA THR A 162 3.01 8.54 0.15
C THR A 162 3.01 9.63 1.22
N PRO A 163 1.97 9.74 2.07
CA PRO A 163 1.96 10.66 3.18
C PRO A 163 3.11 10.38 4.16
N LEU A 164 3.89 11.41 4.51
CA LEU A 164 5.04 11.29 5.40
C LEU A 164 4.72 10.65 6.77
N PRO A 165 3.53 10.85 7.39
CA PRO A 165 3.17 10.18 8.64
C PRO A 165 3.19 8.65 8.58
N TYR A 166 3.06 8.06 7.39
CA TYR A 166 3.13 6.61 7.19
C TYR A 166 4.45 6.00 7.67
N ALA A 167 5.55 6.76 7.62
CA ALA A 167 6.84 6.32 8.16
C ALA A 167 6.77 5.79 9.60
N SER A 168 5.83 6.29 10.42
CA SER A 168 5.67 5.88 11.82
C SER A 168 4.78 4.65 12.01
N TRP A 169 4.12 4.17 10.95
CA TRP A 169 3.14 3.09 11.00
C TRP A 169 3.59 1.81 10.29
N ILE A 170 4.69 1.88 9.55
CA ILE A 170 5.30 0.71 8.90
C ILE A 170 5.98 -0.17 9.95
N ASP A 171 5.95 -1.50 9.76
CA ASP A 171 6.72 -2.40 10.61
C ASP A 171 8.22 -2.12 10.48
N LYS A 172 8.86 -1.87 11.62
CA LYS A 172 10.30 -1.54 11.67
C LYS A 172 11.20 -2.70 11.22
N LYS A 173 10.69 -3.92 11.25
CA LYS A 173 11.43 -5.12 10.84
C LYS A 173 11.38 -5.38 9.33
N MET A 174 10.52 -4.67 8.59
CA MET A 174 10.38 -4.87 7.15
C MET A 174 11.47 -4.11 6.38
N PRO A 175 12.43 -4.79 5.74
CA PRO A 175 13.40 -4.15 4.86
C PRO A 175 12.73 -3.51 3.65
N MET A 176 13.26 -2.35 3.24
CA MET A 176 12.69 -1.58 2.14
C MET A 176 13.75 -1.14 1.15
N TRP A 177 13.37 -1.09 -0.14
CA TRP A 177 14.20 -0.53 -1.19
C TRP A 177 13.40 0.43 -2.07
N VAL A 178 13.81 1.69 -2.10
CA VAL A 178 13.14 2.74 -2.89
C VAL A 178 14.00 3.07 -4.10
N PHE A 179 13.35 3.25 -5.24
CA PHE A 179 13.96 3.64 -6.51
C PHE A 179 13.26 4.86 -7.08
N HIS A 180 14.02 5.83 -7.61
CA HIS A 180 13.43 7.03 -8.21
C HIS A 180 14.34 7.64 -9.26
N GLY A 181 13.75 8.22 -10.30
CA GLY A 181 14.47 9.03 -11.29
C GLY A 181 14.67 10.47 -10.79
N GLU A 182 15.86 11.02 -10.98
CA GLU A 182 16.17 12.38 -10.50
C GLU A 182 15.42 13.48 -11.26
N GLU A 183 15.01 13.20 -12.52
CA GLU A 183 14.28 14.12 -13.40
C GLU A 183 12.78 13.76 -13.51
N ASP A 184 12.21 13.12 -12.48
CA ASP A 184 10.79 12.78 -12.46
C ASP A 184 9.93 14.04 -12.27
N GLU A 185 9.26 14.45 -13.36
CA GLU A 185 8.33 15.59 -13.38
C GLU A 185 6.90 15.22 -12.96
N SER A 186 6.56 13.93 -12.91
CA SER A 186 5.22 13.45 -12.54
C SER A 186 5.06 13.28 -11.03
N ILE A 187 6.06 12.69 -10.38
CA ILE A 187 6.20 12.57 -8.93
C ILE A 187 7.61 13.01 -8.58
N PRO A 188 7.80 14.22 -8.07
CA PRO A 188 9.14 14.74 -7.78
C PRO A 188 9.93 13.80 -6.85
N ILE A 189 11.21 13.62 -7.12
CA ILE A 189 12.09 12.75 -6.31
C ILE A 189 12.10 13.12 -4.83
N SER A 190 11.81 14.38 -4.50
CA SER A 190 11.71 14.88 -3.13
C SER A 190 10.67 14.11 -2.28
N GLU A 191 9.64 13.51 -2.89
CA GLU A 191 8.69 12.63 -2.21
C GLU A 191 9.42 11.42 -1.61
N SER A 192 10.22 10.72 -2.42
CA SER A 192 11.03 9.60 -1.95
C SER A 192 12.16 10.04 -1.01
N GLU A 193 12.85 11.14 -1.31
CA GLU A 193 13.93 11.65 -0.46
C GLU A 193 13.45 11.96 0.96
N THR A 194 12.31 12.64 1.07
CA THR A 194 11.71 13.00 2.36
C THR A 194 11.32 11.76 3.17
N MET A 195 10.65 10.79 2.51
CA MET A 195 10.24 9.54 3.16
C MET A 195 11.46 8.72 3.60
N VAL A 196 12.44 8.53 2.72
CA VAL A 196 13.68 7.79 3.02
C VAL A 196 14.46 8.45 4.16
N ALA A 197 14.62 9.77 4.13
CA ALA A 197 15.29 10.51 5.20
C ALA A 197 14.58 10.33 6.55
N LYS A 198 13.24 10.40 6.55
CA LYS A 198 12.44 10.16 7.75
C LYS A 198 12.63 8.75 8.28
N LEU A 199 12.52 7.72 7.45
CA LEU A 199 12.69 6.32 7.84
C LEU A 199 14.11 6.05 8.35
N LYS A 200 15.15 6.58 7.68
CA LYS A 200 16.54 6.49 8.16
C LYS A 200 16.73 7.14 9.53
N SER A 201 16.12 8.31 9.77
CA SER A 201 16.18 8.98 11.07
C SER A 201 15.53 8.17 12.21
N MET A 202 14.66 7.23 11.86
CA MET A 202 14.00 6.31 12.78
C MET A 202 14.67 4.93 12.86
N ASN A 203 15.84 4.76 12.21
CA ASN A 203 16.64 3.53 12.13
C ASN A 203 15.89 2.35 11.46
N TYR A 204 15.18 2.62 10.35
CA TYR A 204 14.67 1.57 9.48
C TYR A 204 15.76 1.03 8.54
N ASP A 205 15.68 -0.26 8.20
CA ASP A 205 16.48 -0.81 7.10
C ASP A 205 15.87 -0.40 5.76
N ILE A 206 16.40 0.67 5.19
CA ILE A 206 15.93 1.23 3.92
C ILE A 206 17.07 1.59 3.00
N ARG A 207 17.03 1.04 1.78
CA ARG A 207 17.92 1.39 0.67
C ARG A 207 17.23 2.43 -0.22
N PHE A 208 18.04 3.27 -0.85
CA PHE A 208 17.56 4.25 -1.83
C PHE A 208 18.49 4.32 -3.02
N THR A 209 17.97 3.99 -4.20
CA THR A 209 18.66 4.11 -5.49
C THR A 209 18.04 5.25 -6.29
N LYS A 210 18.86 6.23 -6.65
CA LYS A 210 18.49 7.32 -7.52
C LYS A 210 19.08 7.08 -8.91
N TYR A 211 18.31 7.41 -9.93
CA TYR A 211 18.75 7.26 -11.31
C TYR A 211 18.95 8.65 -11.94
N PRO A 212 20.22 9.12 -12.07
CA PRO A 212 20.53 10.41 -12.70
C PRO A 212 20.05 10.46 -14.16
N GLY A 213 19.45 11.59 -14.57
CA GLY A 213 18.97 11.80 -15.93
C GLY A 213 17.74 10.97 -16.30
N VAL A 214 17.08 10.33 -15.34
CA VAL A 214 15.90 9.48 -15.56
C VAL A 214 14.65 10.17 -15.04
N GLY A 215 13.63 10.21 -15.87
CA GLY A 215 12.30 10.75 -15.53
C GLY A 215 11.42 9.76 -14.77
N HIS A 216 10.11 9.88 -14.99
CA HIS A 216 9.11 9.06 -14.27
C HIS A 216 9.22 7.55 -14.52
N ASP A 217 9.80 7.15 -15.66
CA ASP A 217 9.91 5.75 -16.07
C ASP A 217 11.08 4.98 -15.44
N SER A 218 11.57 5.43 -14.29
CA SER A 218 12.64 4.80 -13.51
C SER A 218 12.42 3.30 -13.21
N TRP A 219 11.16 2.82 -13.32
CA TRP A 219 10.84 1.38 -13.20
C TRP A 219 11.49 0.50 -14.28
N ILE A 220 11.90 1.07 -15.43
CA ILE A 220 12.61 0.32 -16.45
C ILE A 220 13.92 -0.19 -15.87
N GLN A 221 14.73 0.69 -15.30
CA GLN A 221 16.00 0.34 -14.67
C GLN A 221 15.82 -0.43 -13.37
N ALA A 222 14.83 -0.02 -12.54
CA ALA A 222 14.60 -0.66 -11.23
C ALA A 222 14.23 -2.14 -11.36
N TYR A 223 13.34 -2.51 -12.28
CA TYR A 223 12.96 -3.90 -12.48
C TYR A 223 13.89 -4.70 -13.38
N ASP A 224 14.75 -4.05 -14.18
CA ASP A 224 15.84 -4.73 -14.91
C ASP A 224 17.03 -5.06 -13.99
N ASN A 225 17.08 -4.50 -12.78
CA ASN A 225 18.14 -4.75 -11.81
C ASN A 225 18.00 -6.14 -11.18
N GLU A 226 18.93 -7.07 -11.49
CA GLU A 226 18.95 -8.42 -10.93
C GLU A 226 19.11 -8.42 -9.39
N GLU A 227 19.90 -7.46 -8.85
CA GLU A 227 20.13 -7.35 -7.42
C GLU A 227 18.82 -7.16 -6.62
N LEU A 228 17.79 -6.55 -7.23
CA LEU A 228 16.49 -6.39 -6.58
C LEU A 228 15.87 -7.75 -6.23
N TYR A 229 15.92 -8.70 -7.15
CA TYR A 229 15.31 -10.03 -6.96
C TYR A 229 16.15 -10.91 -6.02
N GLU A 230 17.47 -10.82 -6.14
CA GLU A 230 18.38 -11.48 -5.19
C GLU A 230 18.20 -10.93 -3.77
N TRP A 231 17.99 -9.61 -3.66
CA TRP A 231 17.73 -8.98 -2.38
C TRP A 231 16.41 -9.47 -1.78
N PHE A 232 15.32 -9.55 -2.55
CA PHE A 232 14.06 -10.11 -2.08
C PHE A 232 14.23 -11.54 -1.56
N MET A 233 14.94 -12.39 -2.31
CA MET A 233 15.14 -13.80 -1.95
C MET A 233 15.89 -14.00 -0.63
N LYS A 234 16.62 -13.00 -0.15
CA LYS A 234 17.32 -13.00 1.13
C LYS A 234 16.43 -12.56 2.30
N GLN A 235 15.24 -12.07 2.05
CA GLN A 235 14.35 -11.57 3.09
C GLN A 235 13.34 -12.63 3.53
N GLU A 236 13.19 -12.74 4.83
CA GLU A 236 12.17 -13.58 5.46
C GLU A 236 11.56 -12.80 6.63
N ARG A 237 10.25 -12.87 6.76
CA ARG A 237 9.54 -12.26 7.87
C ARG A 237 9.86 -12.98 9.17
N GLN A 238 10.31 -12.20 10.13
CA GLN A 238 10.67 -12.66 11.47
C GLN A 238 9.45 -12.94 12.36
#